data_86bf6edb497d6b4fa689e30342548322
#
_entry.id   86bf6edb497d6b4fa689e30342548322
#
_cell.length_a   1.000
_cell.length_b   1.000
_cell.length_c   1.000
_cell.angle_alpha   90.00
_cell.angle_beta   90.00
_cell.angle_gamma   90.00
#
_symmetry.space_group_name_H-M   'P 1'
#
loop_
_entity.id
_entity.type
_entity.pdbx_description
1 polymer ?
#
loop_
_entity_poly.entity_id
_entity_poly.type
_entity_poly.pdbx_seq_one_letter_code
_entity_poly.pdbx_strand_id
1 'polypeptide(L)'
;MDDSQGSSYDRIGLGYTATRRPDPRIATQIREALGDARSIANVGAGAGAYEPCDREVLPIEPSERMIAQRAPELAPAIRGRAESLPLAADSVDAAMACMTLHHWADWRVGVQELRRVARKRVVIFTYDHSYAARFWLLRDYLPKLGRLDCARFPTINEQRVAIGDEVKVEPVPIPYDCEDGFLAAYWRRPTAYLDEQIRSGMSIFRLPGAERLLNGLESLAD
;
A
#
# COMPACT_ATOMS: atom_id res chain seq x y z
N MET A 1 27.21 -0.22 0.43
CA MET A 1 25.82 -0.61 0.73
C MET A 1 25.01 0.66 0.60
N ASP A 2 24.22 0.73 -0.44
CA ASP A 2 23.52 1.97 -0.82
C ASP A 2 22.25 2.11 0.05
N ASP A 3 22.26 3.10 0.93
CA ASP A 3 21.20 3.42 1.90
C ASP A 3 20.08 4.28 1.28
N SER A 4 20.01 4.33 -0.06
CA SER A 4 19.15 5.28 -0.79
C SER A 4 17.65 4.99 -0.70
N GLN A 5 17.21 3.84 -0.21
CA GLN A 5 15.79 3.48 -0.11
C GLN A 5 15.13 3.71 1.26
N GLY A 6 15.91 3.87 2.33
CA GLY A 6 15.40 4.39 3.62
C GLY A 6 14.87 5.82 3.50
N SER A 7 15.38 6.57 2.51
CA SER A 7 15.16 8.01 2.37
C SER A 7 13.77 8.40 1.84
N SER A 8 13.02 7.52 1.18
CA SER A 8 11.71 7.87 0.61
C SER A 8 10.64 8.01 1.70
N TYR A 9 10.51 7.02 2.59
CA TYR A 9 9.56 7.05 3.70
C TYR A 9 9.98 7.94 4.87
N ASP A 10 11.27 8.16 5.07
CA ASP A 10 11.76 9.11 6.07
C ASP A 10 11.36 10.56 5.77
N ARG A 11 11.03 10.87 4.52
CA ARG A 11 10.44 12.16 4.14
C ARG A 11 8.90 12.17 4.12
N ILE A 12 8.26 11.02 3.87
CA ILE A 12 6.81 10.89 3.71
C ILE A 12 6.06 10.88 5.05
N GLY A 13 6.71 10.49 6.15
CA GLY A 13 6.08 10.14 7.42
C GLY A 13 5.41 11.27 8.22
N LEU A 14 5.61 12.55 7.90
CA LEU A 14 4.93 13.62 8.64
C LEU A 14 3.46 13.74 8.19
N GLY A 15 2.52 13.48 9.11
CA GLY A 15 1.08 13.61 8.84
C GLY A 15 0.44 12.42 8.10
N TYR A 16 1.19 11.34 7.81
CA TYR A 16 0.65 10.17 7.11
C TYR A 16 -0.55 9.56 7.82
N THR A 17 -0.46 9.35 9.13
CA THR A 17 -1.54 8.76 9.94
C THR A 17 -2.75 9.69 10.12
N ALA A 18 -2.63 10.98 9.85
CA ALA A 18 -3.75 11.90 9.95
C ALA A 18 -4.80 11.67 8.84
N THR A 19 -4.35 11.25 7.65
CA THR A 19 -5.22 11.02 6.49
C THR A 19 -5.41 9.54 6.16
N ARG A 20 -4.49 8.67 6.59
CA ARG A 20 -4.51 7.24 6.30
C ARG A 20 -5.15 6.46 7.46
N ARG A 21 -6.45 6.26 7.35
CA ARG A 21 -7.27 5.49 8.31
C ARG A 21 -7.88 4.30 7.60
N PRO A 22 -7.70 3.07 8.09
CA PRO A 22 -8.32 1.91 7.45
C PRO A 22 -9.84 2.07 7.33
N ASP A 23 -10.36 1.94 6.10
CA ASP A 23 -11.80 1.87 5.89
C ASP A 23 -12.29 0.49 6.35
N PRO A 24 -13.30 0.42 7.25
CA PRO A 24 -13.74 -0.85 7.83
C PRO A 24 -14.29 -1.83 6.80
N ARG A 25 -14.84 -1.35 5.69
CA ARG A 25 -15.37 -2.19 4.60
C ARG A 25 -14.24 -2.85 3.81
N ILE A 26 -13.15 -2.12 3.57
CA ILE A 26 -11.93 -2.65 2.95
C ILE A 26 -11.23 -3.62 3.92
N ALA A 27 -11.12 -3.24 5.19
CA ALA A 27 -10.55 -4.10 6.23
C ALA A 27 -11.28 -5.45 6.33
N THR A 28 -12.61 -5.44 6.19
CA THR A 28 -13.43 -6.66 6.19
C THR A 28 -13.06 -7.57 5.02
N GLN A 29 -12.92 -7.04 3.80
CA GLN A 29 -12.56 -7.83 2.64
C GLN A 29 -11.14 -8.42 2.77
N ILE A 30 -10.18 -7.64 3.29
CA ILE A 30 -8.82 -8.15 3.55
C ILE A 30 -8.89 -9.28 4.59
N ARG A 31 -9.68 -9.14 5.65
CA ARG A 31 -9.84 -10.15 6.69
C ARG A 31 -10.51 -11.42 6.16
N GLU A 32 -11.49 -11.30 5.27
CA GLU A 32 -12.11 -12.42 4.57
C GLU A 32 -11.10 -13.16 3.67
N ALA A 33 -10.26 -12.40 2.94
CA ALA A 33 -9.19 -12.99 2.14
C ALA A 33 -8.15 -13.74 2.98
N LEU A 34 -7.87 -13.28 4.20
CA LEU A 34 -7.00 -13.99 5.15
C LEU A 34 -7.62 -15.27 5.71
N GLY A 35 -8.94 -15.44 5.59
CA GLY A 35 -9.67 -16.66 5.98
C GLY A 35 -9.46 -17.05 7.44
N ASP A 36 -9.07 -18.31 7.67
CA ASP A 36 -8.83 -18.92 8.99
C ASP A 36 -7.39 -18.76 9.53
N ALA A 37 -6.55 -17.99 8.86
CA ALA A 37 -5.17 -17.76 9.28
C ALA A 37 -5.14 -17.15 10.69
N ARG A 38 -4.37 -17.72 11.61
CA ARG A 38 -4.22 -17.26 13.00
C ARG A 38 -2.98 -16.41 13.20
N SER A 39 -1.90 -16.73 12.49
CA SER A 39 -0.65 -15.98 12.50
C SER A 39 -0.38 -15.38 11.13
N ILE A 40 -0.04 -14.07 11.09
CA ILE A 40 0.05 -13.29 9.86
C ILE A 40 1.35 -12.47 9.86
N ALA A 41 2.18 -12.62 8.83
CA ALA A 41 3.26 -11.68 8.57
C ALA A 41 2.70 -10.51 7.74
N ASN A 42 2.73 -9.29 8.30
CA ASN A 42 2.37 -8.07 7.56
C ASN A 42 3.65 -7.40 7.04
N VAL A 43 3.90 -7.44 5.74
CA VAL A 43 5.15 -7.01 5.12
C VAL A 43 4.98 -5.64 4.46
N GLY A 44 5.83 -4.69 4.85
CA GLY A 44 5.64 -3.27 4.58
C GLY A 44 4.50 -2.72 5.44
N ALA A 45 4.56 -3.07 6.73
CA ALA A 45 3.48 -2.84 7.68
C ALA A 45 3.16 -1.37 7.94
N GLY A 46 4.12 -0.48 7.67
CA GLY A 46 3.95 0.94 7.90
C GLY A 46 3.52 1.26 9.33
N ALA A 47 2.55 2.14 9.46
CA ALA A 47 1.93 2.49 10.75
C ALA A 47 0.88 1.47 11.23
N GLY A 48 0.69 0.33 10.54
CA GLY A 48 -0.22 -0.74 10.96
C GLY A 48 -1.61 -0.70 10.32
N ALA A 49 -1.77 -0.01 9.18
CA ALA A 49 -3.04 0.01 8.47
C ALA A 49 -3.48 -1.41 8.05
N TYR A 50 -4.77 -1.71 8.25
CA TYR A 50 -5.41 -2.97 7.91
C TYR A 50 -4.91 -4.21 8.68
N GLU A 51 -4.13 -4.05 9.73
CA GLU A 51 -3.78 -5.17 10.61
C GLU A 51 -5.03 -5.70 11.35
N PRO A 52 -5.33 -7.00 11.27
CA PRO A 52 -6.45 -7.56 12.02
C PRO A 52 -6.11 -7.59 13.52
N CYS A 53 -7.07 -7.12 14.36
CA CYS A 53 -6.89 -7.08 15.82
C CYS A 53 -7.24 -8.40 16.52
N ASP A 54 -7.82 -9.35 15.81
CA ASP A 54 -8.30 -10.65 16.31
C ASP A 54 -7.33 -11.81 16.04
N ARG A 55 -6.11 -11.52 15.60
CA ARG A 55 -5.11 -12.51 15.18
C ARG A 55 -3.71 -12.08 15.60
N GLU A 56 -2.80 -13.03 15.65
CA GLU A 56 -1.38 -12.75 15.84
C GLU A 56 -0.79 -12.12 14.58
N VAL A 57 -0.28 -10.90 14.70
CA VAL A 57 0.38 -10.19 13.60
C VAL A 57 1.85 -10.01 13.89
N LEU A 58 2.69 -10.37 12.93
CA LEU A 58 4.13 -10.15 12.89
C LEU A 58 4.41 -9.06 11.84
N PRO A 59 4.45 -7.77 12.23
CA PRO A 59 4.65 -6.69 11.28
C PRO A 59 6.14 -6.53 10.95
N ILE A 60 6.47 -6.44 9.66
CA ILE A 60 7.82 -6.18 9.16
C ILE A 60 7.81 -4.84 8.40
N GLU A 61 8.67 -3.91 8.83
CA GLU A 61 8.73 -2.56 8.27
C GLU A 61 10.17 -2.05 8.24
N PRO A 62 10.71 -1.55 7.12
CA PRO A 62 12.07 -1.03 7.04
C PRO A 62 12.23 0.37 7.63
N SER A 63 11.18 1.21 7.62
CA SER A 63 11.25 2.62 8.06
C SER A 63 11.02 2.77 9.56
N GLU A 64 12.05 3.21 10.27
CA GLU A 64 11.95 3.55 11.70
C GLU A 64 10.88 4.64 11.95
N ARG A 65 10.75 5.57 11.02
CA ARG A 65 9.75 6.64 11.11
C ARG A 65 8.31 6.11 11.00
N MET A 66 8.06 5.12 10.16
CA MET A 66 6.76 4.47 10.08
C MET A 66 6.49 3.61 11.32
N ILE A 67 7.50 2.91 11.81
CA ILE A 67 7.41 2.16 13.07
C ILE A 67 7.05 3.07 14.25
N ALA A 68 7.67 4.25 14.35
CA ALA A 68 7.39 5.21 15.41
C ALA A 68 5.98 5.81 15.39
N GLN A 69 5.23 5.65 14.28
CA GLN A 69 3.84 6.11 14.15
C GLN A 69 2.81 5.01 14.44
N ARG A 70 3.26 3.81 14.76
CA ARG A 70 2.35 2.70 15.11
C ARG A 70 1.65 3.00 16.43
N ALA A 71 0.37 2.70 16.48
CA ALA A 71 -0.39 2.80 17.72
C ALA A 71 0.17 1.80 18.77
N PRO A 72 0.22 2.19 20.06
CA PRO A 72 0.82 1.34 21.11
C PRO A 72 0.09 0.00 21.31
N GLU A 73 -1.15 -0.11 20.87
CA GLU A 73 -1.97 -1.32 20.95
C GLU A 73 -1.59 -2.37 19.88
N LEU A 74 -0.89 -1.94 18.82
CA LEU A 74 -0.44 -2.82 17.75
C LEU A 74 0.84 -3.58 18.16
N ALA A 75 1.01 -4.76 17.59
CA ALA A 75 2.24 -5.51 17.79
C ALA A 75 3.47 -4.69 17.35
N PRO A 76 4.59 -4.74 18.11
CA PRO A 76 5.80 -4.05 17.76
C PRO A 76 6.35 -4.56 16.43
N ALA A 77 6.73 -3.64 15.54
CA ALA A 77 7.23 -4.04 14.23
C ALA A 77 8.69 -4.50 14.30
N ILE A 78 8.97 -5.56 13.56
CA ILE A 78 10.32 -6.05 13.32
C ILE A 78 10.92 -5.21 12.17
N ARG A 79 12.11 -4.65 12.38
CA ARG A 79 12.79 -3.95 11.29
C ARG A 79 13.28 -4.96 10.25
N GLY A 80 12.81 -4.82 9.01
CA GLY A 80 13.15 -5.75 7.94
C GLY A 80 12.63 -5.28 6.58
N ARG A 81 13.17 -5.87 5.52
CA ARG A 81 12.80 -5.61 4.13
C ARG A 81 12.02 -6.78 3.55
N ALA A 82 11.16 -6.49 2.59
CA ALA A 82 10.37 -7.50 1.90
C ALA A 82 11.24 -8.55 1.20
N GLU A 83 12.38 -8.13 0.66
CA GLU A 83 13.30 -8.96 -0.10
C GLU A 83 14.14 -9.94 0.76
N SER A 84 14.09 -9.79 2.09
CA SER A 84 14.78 -10.68 3.04
C SER A 84 14.07 -10.63 4.39
N LEU A 85 13.01 -11.43 4.51
CA LEU A 85 12.19 -11.45 5.72
C LEU A 85 12.93 -12.18 6.85
N PRO A 86 12.98 -11.59 8.08
CA PRO A 86 13.59 -12.22 9.24
C PRO A 86 12.71 -13.31 9.86
N LEU A 87 12.11 -14.14 9.03
CA LEU A 87 11.19 -15.21 9.38
C LEU A 87 11.63 -16.51 8.70
N ALA A 88 11.46 -17.64 9.39
CA ALA A 88 11.70 -18.95 8.79
C ALA A 88 10.66 -19.27 7.69
N ALA A 89 10.99 -20.21 6.82
CA ALA A 89 10.02 -20.76 5.89
C ALA A 89 8.84 -21.36 6.67
N ASP A 90 7.64 -21.27 6.12
CA ASP A 90 6.41 -21.82 6.69
C ASP A 90 6.18 -21.46 8.18
N SER A 91 6.60 -20.25 8.59
CA SER A 91 6.52 -19.83 10.00
C SER A 91 5.19 -19.21 10.40
N VAL A 92 4.42 -18.70 9.42
CA VAL A 92 3.11 -18.09 9.65
C VAL A 92 2.02 -18.75 8.81
N ASP A 93 0.75 -18.60 9.21
CA ASP A 93 -0.36 -19.14 8.42
C ASP A 93 -0.56 -18.34 7.11
N ALA A 94 -0.44 -17.02 7.18
CA ALA A 94 -0.56 -16.17 6.01
C ALA A 94 0.50 -15.06 6.01
N ALA A 95 0.83 -14.56 4.82
CA ALA A 95 1.55 -13.32 4.65
C ALA A 95 0.66 -12.32 3.93
N MET A 96 0.69 -11.05 4.35
CA MET A 96 -0.05 -10.00 3.69
C MET A 96 0.84 -8.80 3.35
N ALA A 97 0.45 -8.10 2.27
CA ALA A 97 1.07 -6.85 1.84
C ALA A 97 -0.02 -5.89 1.37
N CYS A 98 -0.18 -4.76 2.08
CA CYS A 98 -1.24 -3.80 1.80
C CYS A 98 -0.67 -2.50 1.24
N MET A 99 -0.95 -2.19 -0.04
CA MET A 99 -0.55 -0.96 -0.72
C MET A 99 0.95 -0.64 -0.62
N THR A 100 1.82 -1.67 -0.68
CA THR A 100 3.26 -1.53 -0.39
C THR A 100 4.19 -2.03 -1.49
N LEU A 101 3.77 -2.95 -2.38
CA LEU A 101 4.62 -3.57 -3.39
C LEU A 101 5.44 -2.58 -4.24
N HIS A 102 4.84 -1.45 -4.58
CA HIS A 102 5.47 -0.40 -5.39
C HIS A 102 6.58 0.38 -4.65
N HIS A 103 6.79 0.07 -3.39
CA HIS A 103 7.87 0.61 -2.58
C HIS A 103 9.04 -0.35 -2.40
N TRP A 104 8.89 -1.62 -2.80
CA TRP A 104 9.94 -2.63 -2.67
C TRP A 104 10.99 -2.46 -3.76
N ALA A 105 12.24 -2.69 -3.43
CA ALA A 105 13.35 -2.59 -4.38
C ALA A 105 13.23 -3.64 -5.50
N ASP A 106 12.88 -4.86 -5.10
CA ASP A 106 12.51 -5.95 -5.99
C ASP A 106 11.25 -6.62 -5.47
N TRP A 107 10.11 -6.20 -6.00
CA TRP A 107 8.82 -6.74 -5.59
C TRP A 107 8.67 -8.24 -5.91
N ARG A 108 9.40 -8.77 -6.91
CA ARG A 108 9.36 -10.21 -7.25
C ARG A 108 10.02 -11.04 -6.16
N VAL A 109 11.19 -10.61 -5.70
CA VAL A 109 11.86 -11.23 -4.56
C VAL A 109 10.99 -11.11 -3.32
N GLY A 110 10.39 -9.94 -3.05
CA GLY A 110 9.48 -9.76 -1.94
C GLY A 110 8.27 -10.70 -1.98
N VAL A 111 7.66 -10.90 -3.15
CA VAL A 111 6.55 -11.86 -3.31
C VAL A 111 7.01 -13.31 -3.07
N GLN A 112 8.23 -13.67 -3.49
CA GLN A 112 8.79 -15.00 -3.20
C GLN A 112 9.00 -15.20 -1.69
N GLU A 113 9.45 -14.16 -0.99
CA GLU A 113 9.58 -14.17 0.47
C GLU A 113 8.22 -14.30 1.17
N LEU A 114 7.17 -13.58 0.70
CA LEU A 114 5.81 -13.80 1.20
C LEU A 114 5.39 -15.27 1.09
N ARG A 115 5.65 -15.88 -0.06
CA ARG A 115 5.35 -17.31 -0.29
C ARG A 115 6.18 -18.23 0.59
N ARG A 116 7.46 -17.90 0.79
CA ARG A 116 8.37 -18.70 1.61
C ARG A 116 7.93 -18.78 3.07
N VAL A 117 7.46 -17.67 3.63
CA VAL A 117 7.11 -17.62 5.06
C VAL A 117 5.70 -18.11 5.35
N ALA A 118 4.78 -18.07 4.36
CA ALA A 118 3.37 -18.40 4.54
C ALA A 118 3.07 -19.86 4.23
N ARG A 119 2.47 -20.58 5.19
CA ARG A 119 2.05 -21.97 5.03
C ARG A 119 0.82 -22.15 4.16
N LYS A 120 -0.14 -21.22 4.24
CA LYS A 120 -1.48 -21.41 3.66
C LYS A 120 -1.80 -20.44 2.54
N ARG A 121 -1.47 -19.14 2.72
CA ARG A 121 -1.90 -18.13 1.76
C ARG A 121 -1.08 -16.85 1.79
N VAL A 122 -1.07 -16.18 0.65
CA VAL A 122 -0.56 -14.80 0.49
C VAL A 122 -1.72 -13.91 0.09
N VAL A 123 -1.88 -12.77 0.76
CA VAL A 123 -2.90 -11.76 0.46
C VAL A 123 -2.21 -10.45 0.09
N ILE A 124 -2.47 -9.96 -1.10
CA ILE A 124 -1.94 -8.68 -1.58
C ILE A 124 -3.09 -7.74 -1.87
N PHE A 125 -3.20 -6.67 -1.10
CA PHE A 125 -4.07 -5.55 -1.41
C PHE A 125 -3.28 -4.49 -2.15
N THR A 126 -3.60 -4.29 -3.43
CA THR A 126 -2.84 -3.42 -4.31
C THR A 126 -3.74 -2.65 -5.27
N TYR A 127 -3.13 -1.74 -6.00
CA TYR A 127 -3.78 -0.92 -7.00
C TYR A 127 -3.60 -1.54 -8.39
N ASP A 128 -4.69 -1.73 -9.12
CA ASP A 128 -4.60 -2.09 -10.53
C ASP A 128 -4.45 -0.83 -11.39
N HIS A 129 -3.23 -0.56 -11.82
CA HIS A 129 -2.95 0.63 -12.61
C HIS A 129 -3.59 0.63 -14.02
N SER A 130 -4.13 -0.48 -14.50
CA SER A 130 -4.95 -0.47 -15.73
C SER A 130 -6.21 0.38 -15.56
N TYR A 131 -6.68 0.54 -14.32
CA TYR A 131 -7.75 1.46 -13.95
C TYR A 131 -7.28 2.91 -13.78
N ALA A 132 -6.00 3.16 -13.54
CA ALA A 132 -5.47 4.52 -13.38
C ALA A 132 -5.74 5.39 -14.62
N ALA A 133 -5.62 4.81 -15.81
CA ALA A 133 -5.96 5.50 -17.07
C ALA A 133 -7.44 5.84 -17.21
N ARG A 134 -8.31 5.23 -16.42
CA ARG A 134 -9.76 5.49 -16.39
C ARG A 134 -10.16 6.40 -15.23
N PHE A 135 -9.30 6.54 -14.25
CA PHE A 135 -9.56 7.40 -13.10
C PHE A 135 -9.52 8.87 -13.54
N TRP A 136 -10.64 9.56 -13.43
CA TRP A 136 -10.84 10.90 -13.99
C TRP A 136 -9.76 11.90 -13.57
N LEU A 137 -9.31 11.88 -12.30
CA LEU A 137 -8.25 12.79 -11.82
C LEU A 137 -6.95 12.62 -12.62
N LEU A 138 -6.53 11.36 -12.82
CA LEU A 138 -5.28 11.07 -13.54
C LEU A 138 -5.46 11.19 -15.06
N ARG A 139 -6.64 10.84 -15.59
CA ARG A 139 -6.94 10.90 -17.01
C ARG A 139 -7.04 12.34 -17.50
N ASP A 140 -7.82 13.17 -16.80
CA ASP A 140 -8.25 14.47 -17.29
C ASP A 140 -7.38 15.63 -16.76
N TYR A 141 -6.92 15.54 -15.52
CA TYR A 141 -6.22 16.62 -14.83
C TYR A 141 -4.72 16.37 -14.65
N LEU A 142 -4.30 15.15 -14.36
CA LEU A 142 -2.92 14.82 -14.01
C LEU A 142 -2.33 13.68 -14.87
N PRO A 143 -2.47 13.68 -16.21
CA PRO A 143 -2.11 12.53 -17.03
C PRO A 143 -0.61 12.20 -17.02
N LYS A 144 0.26 13.19 -16.88
CA LYS A 144 1.71 12.95 -16.78
C LYS A 144 2.08 12.31 -15.45
N LEU A 145 1.49 12.77 -14.36
CA LEU A 145 1.70 12.22 -13.02
C LEU A 145 1.16 10.78 -12.94
N GLY A 146 -0.02 10.53 -13.53
CA GLY A 146 -0.59 9.19 -13.62
C GLY A 146 0.32 8.20 -14.34
N ARG A 147 0.96 8.59 -15.44
CA ARG A 147 1.94 7.73 -16.13
C ARG A 147 3.16 7.40 -15.29
N LEU A 148 3.69 8.39 -14.56
CA LEU A 148 4.82 8.17 -13.65
C LEU A 148 4.47 7.21 -12.52
N ASP A 149 3.28 7.34 -11.94
CA ASP A 149 2.83 6.46 -10.87
C ASP A 149 2.58 5.05 -11.37
N CYS A 150 1.90 4.89 -12.50
CA CYS A 150 1.64 3.57 -13.11
C CYS A 150 2.92 2.77 -13.38
N ALA A 151 4.00 3.43 -13.76
CA ALA A 151 5.28 2.76 -14.03
C ALA A 151 5.92 2.11 -12.78
N ARG A 152 5.46 2.44 -11.60
CA ARG A 152 5.96 1.91 -10.32
C ARG A 152 5.26 0.62 -9.88
N PHE A 153 4.08 0.36 -10.41
CA PHE A 153 3.27 -0.78 -10.00
C PHE A 153 3.46 -1.96 -10.95
N PRO A 154 3.67 -3.17 -10.44
CA PRO A 154 3.54 -4.37 -11.27
C PRO A 154 2.09 -4.53 -11.72
N THR A 155 1.89 -5.02 -12.92
CA THR A 155 0.57 -5.39 -13.42
C THR A 155 -0.03 -6.53 -12.58
N ILE A 156 -1.35 -6.63 -12.52
CA ILE A 156 -2.00 -7.78 -11.86
C ILE A 156 -1.54 -9.11 -12.48
N ASN A 157 -1.31 -9.14 -13.80
CA ASN A 157 -0.83 -10.35 -14.46
C ASN A 157 0.62 -10.70 -14.05
N GLU A 158 1.52 -9.72 -13.96
CA GLU A 158 2.88 -9.97 -13.45
C GLU A 158 2.87 -10.47 -12.00
N GLN A 159 2.01 -9.88 -11.16
CA GLN A 159 1.82 -10.35 -9.78
C GLN A 159 1.32 -11.79 -9.74
N ARG A 160 0.32 -12.14 -10.56
CA ARG A 160 -0.18 -13.52 -10.66
C ARG A 160 0.92 -14.50 -11.04
N VAL A 161 1.73 -14.17 -12.04
CA VAL A 161 2.86 -15.01 -12.48
C VAL A 161 3.88 -15.17 -11.36
N ALA A 162 4.20 -14.11 -10.61
CA ALA A 162 5.16 -14.18 -9.52
C ALA A 162 4.64 -14.96 -8.30
N ILE A 163 3.34 -14.86 -8.01
CA ILE A 163 2.70 -15.60 -6.90
C ILE A 163 2.55 -17.08 -7.25
N GLY A 164 2.22 -17.44 -8.50
CA GLY A 164 2.04 -18.81 -8.95
C GLY A 164 0.61 -19.15 -9.38
N ASP A 165 0.28 -20.46 -9.50
CA ASP A 165 -0.81 -20.93 -10.33
C ASP A 165 -2.23 -20.67 -9.83
N GLU A 166 -2.47 -20.57 -8.53
CA GLU A 166 -3.82 -20.44 -7.95
C GLU A 166 -4.05 -19.05 -7.34
N VAL A 167 -4.03 -18.00 -8.18
CA VAL A 167 -4.31 -16.64 -7.72
C VAL A 167 -5.75 -16.25 -8.01
N LYS A 168 -6.53 -16.02 -6.97
CA LYS A 168 -7.83 -15.36 -7.05
C LYS A 168 -7.62 -13.85 -7.02
N VAL A 169 -8.15 -13.16 -8.02
CA VAL A 169 -8.15 -11.69 -8.08
C VAL A 169 -9.57 -11.20 -7.86
N GLU A 170 -9.75 -10.37 -6.84
CA GLU A 170 -11.06 -9.80 -6.51
C GLU A 170 -10.98 -8.27 -6.51
N PRO A 171 -11.90 -7.58 -7.16
CA PRO A 171 -11.99 -6.13 -7.06
C PRO A 171 -12.46 -5.73 -5.67
N VAL A 172 -11.79 -4.74 -5.08
CA VAL A 172 -12.20 -4.10 -3.83
C VAL A 172 -12.89 -2.77 -4.18
N PRO A 173 -14.22 -2.67 -4.09
CA PRO A 173 -14.93 -1.43 -4.36
C PRO A 173 -14.53 -0.35 -3.35
N ILE A 174 -14.19 0.84 -3.87
CA ILE A 174 -13.87 1.98 -3.02
C ILE A 174 -15.18 2.72 -2.70
N PRO A 175 -15.58 2.78 -1.43
CA PRO A 175 -16.77 3.52 -1.02
C PRO A 175 -16.66 5.01 -1.38
N TYR A 176 -17.79 5.66 -1.69
CA TYR A 176 -17.81 7.08 -2.05
C TYR A 176 -17.36 8.00 -0.90
N ASP A 177 -17.55 7.53 0.32
CA ASP A 177 -17.21 8.15 1.60
C ASP A 177 -16.01 7.46 2.28
N CYS A 178 -15.15 6.79 1.50
CA CYS A 178 -13.99 6.05 2.01
C CYS A 178 -13.21 6.83 3.05
N GLU A 179 -12.91 6.19 4.17
CA GLU A 179 -12.21 6.79 5.31
C GLU A 179 -10.69 6.80 5.12
N ASP A 180 -10.13 5.84 4.37
CA ASP A 180 -8.70 5.82 4.07
C ASP A 180 -8.34 6.88 3.01
N GLY A 181 -7.28 7.62 3.24
CA GLY A 181 -6.84 8.73 2.41
C GLY A 181 -5.93 8.36 1.23
N PHE A 182 -6.02 7.15 0.66
CA PHE A 182 -5.27 6.84 -0.55
C PHE A 182 -5.84 7.54 -1.80
N LEU A 183 -5.09 7.56 -2.88
CA LEU A 183 -5.40 8.37 -4.06
C LEU A 183 -6.86 8.26 -4.54
N ALA A 184 -7.39 7.06 -4.69
CA ALA A 184 -8.73 6.87 -5.24
C ALA A 184 -9.86 7.05 -4.21
N ALA A 185 -9.56 7.24 -2.92
CA ALA A 185 -10.56 7.36 -1.86
C ALA A 185 -11.50 8.56 -2.02
N TYR A 186 -11.06 9.59 -2.70
CA TYR A 186 -11.82 10.83 -2.89
C TYR A 186 -12.48 10.93 -4.28
N TRP A 187 -12.73 9.81 -4.93
CA TRP A 187 -13.24 9.77 -6.30
C TRP A 187 -14.59 10.50 -6.52
N ARG A 188 -15.40 10.67 -5.48
CA ARG A 188 -16.63 11.49 -5.46
C ARG A 188 -16.51 12.79 -4.67
N ARG A 189 -15.31 13.16 -4.26
CA ARG A 189 -15.02 14.35 -3.47
C ARG A 189 -13.89 15.13 -4.13
N PRO A 190 -14.08 15.67 -5.36
CA PRO A 190 -13.01 16.25 -6.17
C PRO A 190 -12.25 17.38 -5.48
N THR A 191 -12.94 18.23 -4.73
CA THR A 191 -12.33 19.35 -3.99
C THR A 191 -11.31 18.92 -2.95
N ALA A 192 -11.36 17.66 -2.47
CA ALA A 192 -10.38 17.13 -1.54
C ALA A 192 -8.96 17.09 -2.15
N TYR A 193 -8.84 16.93 -3.46
CA TYR A 193 -7.52 16.96 -4.12
C TYR A 193 -6.89 18.35 -4.19
N LEU A 194 -7.64 19.41 -3.91
CA LEU A 194 -7.11 20.78 -3.81
C LEU A 194 -6.43 21.04 -2.46
N ASP A 195 -6.75 20.25 -1.44
CA ASP A 195 -6.15 20.34 -0.11
C ASP A 195 -4.75 19.68 -0.11
N GLU A 196 -3.73 20.46 0.20
CA GLU A 196 -2.34 19.99 0.26
C GLU A 196 -2.14 18.98 1.40
N GLN A 197 -2.84 19.16 2.51
CA GLN A 197 -2.75 18.23 3.65
C GLN A 197 -3.28 16.85 3.26
N ILE A 198 -4.38 16.79 2.53
CA ILE A 198 -4.93 15.55 2.00
C ILE A 198 -3.96 14.92 0.99
N ARG A 199 -3.45 15.70 0.03
CA ARG A 199 -2.45 15.21 -0.93
C ARG A 199 -1.18 14.68 -0.27
N SER A 200 -0.81 15.25 0.86
CA SER A 200 0.38 14.82 1.59
C SER A 200 0.34 13.37 2.07
N GLY A 201 -0.82 12.76 2.21
CA GLY A 201 -1.02 11.34 2.52
C GLY A 201 -0.90 10.39 1.32
N MET A 202 -0.77 10.94 0.10
CA MET A 202 -0.78 10.16 -1.15
C MET A 202 0.60 10.12 -1.79
N SER A 203 1.17 8.92 -1.96
CA SER A 203 2.55 8.74 -2.46
C SER A 203 2.79 9.32 -3.86
N ILE A 204 1.77 9.36 -4.71
CA ILE A 204 1.83 9.92 -6.08
C ILE A 204 2.25 11.40 -6.09
N PHE A 205 1.74 12.21 -5.15
CA PHE A 205 2.06 13.64 -5.07
C PHE A 205 3.46 13.92 -4.49
N ARG A 206 4.15 12.88 -4.03
CA ARG A 206 5.50 12.96 -3.48
C ARG A 206 6.57 12.40 -4.42
N LEU A 207 6.18 12.01 -5.63
CA LEU A 207 7.13 11.59 -6.66
C LEU A 207 8.06 12.75 -7.01
N PRO A 208 9.35 12.48 -7.32
CA PRO A 208 10.27 13.54 -7.75
C PRO A 208 9.72 14.31 -8.94
N GLY A 209 9.61 15.63 -8.81
CA GLY A 209 9.05 16.51 -9.84
C GLY A 209 7.53 16.52 -9.92
N ALA A 210 6.81 15.85 -9.02
CA ALA A 210 5.35 15.86 -9.01
C ALA A 210 4.79 17.29 -8.93
N GLU A 211 5.40 18.17 -8.15
CA GLU A 211 5.01 19.57 -7.98
C GLU A 211 4.90 20.33 -9.31
N ARG A 212 5.73 19.97 -10.31
CA ARG A 212 5.70 20.57 -11.65
C ARG A 212 4.57 20.05 -12.54
N LEU A 213 3.88 19.02 -12.10
CA LEU A 213 2.83 18.32 -12.84
C LEU A 213 1.43 18.59 -12.26
N LEU A 214 1.33 19.49 -11.27
CA LEU A 214 0.07 19.78 -10.57
C LEU A 214 -0.79 20.87 -11.24
N ASN A 215 -0.33 21.46 -12.35
CA ASN A 215 -1.06 22.54 -13.04
C ASN A 215 -2.52 22.16 -13.39
N GLY A 216 -2.80 20.88 -13.61
CA GLY A 216 -4.18 20.43 -13.85
C GLY A 216 -5.12 20.58 -12.65
N LEU A 217 -4.60 20.72 -11.41
CA LEU A 217 -5.43 20.96 -10.24
C LEU A 217 -6.07 22.37 -10.24
N GLU A 218 -5.48 23.34 -10.92
CA GLU A 218 -6.07 24.66 -11.08
C GLU A 218 -7.40 24.56 -11.83
N SER A 219 -7.43 23.75 -12.90
CA SER A 219 -8.65 23.48 -13.68
C SER A 219 -9.67 22.60 -12.95
N LEU A 220 -9.31 21.96 -11.84
CA LEU A 220 -10.24 21.22 -11.00
C LEU A 220 -10.99 22.13 -10.03
N ALA A 221 -10.46 23.34 -9.80
CA ALA A 221 -11.07 24.34 -8.92
C ALA A 221 -12.19 25.13 -9.60
N ASP A 222 -12.17 25.20 -10.95
CA ASP A 222 -13.17 25.86 -11.81
C ASP A 222 -14.36 24.93 -12.07
#